data_bbf1445255d111526176eb77d6f6192d
#
_entry.id   bbf1445255d111526176eb77d6f6192d
#
_cell.length_a   1.000
_cell.length_b   1.000
_cell.length_c   1.000
_cell.angle_alpha   90.00
_cell.angle_beta   90.00
_cell.angle_gamma   90.00
#
_symmetry.space_group_name_H-M   'P 1'
#
loop_
_entity.id
_entity.type
_entity.pdbx_description
1 polymer ?
#
loop_
_entity_poly.entity_id
_entity_poly.type
_entity_poly.pdbx_seq_one_letter_code
_entity_poly.pdbx_strand_id
1 'polypeptide(L)'
;AHHGIRDSSTSRGLGDVYERQLQLQLECGGNGRSEFVPAASGNQWTTGAIGCPKFTGVRLRDVLNYCGVARDAVYVGYYGADTHTSGNPDADPISRGVPISKAMERESIIAWAMNGEDIPLQNGFPLRLVCSGWPGSVSGKWLNRLVVRNQVHDGEKMAAPSYSVPQTHVAPGSRVPNEDMKVIESMPVKSIVTFPRSGINQDYRQRMPVRGHAWAGDDQISGVFLSIDFGATWLPTAVGSAANRLSWQSFESWVQFPEPGYYEIWARAMDNLGRSQPMVVPGWNPRGYLNNACHR
;
A
#
# COMPACT_ATOMS: atom_id res chain seq x y z
N ALA A 1 -0.54 16.75 30.26
CA ALA A 1 -1.72 16.39 31.04
C ALA A 1 -2.78 15.89 30.07
N HIS A 2 -2.97 14.57 29.99
CA HIS A 2 -4.04 13.96 29.20
C HIS A 2 -5.37 14.21 29.93
N HIS A 3 -6.22 15.06 29.38
CA HIS A 3 -7.61 15.12 29.79
C HIS A 3 -8.42 14.15 28.92
N GLY A 4 -8.74 13.00 29.48
CA GLY A 4 -9.74 12.10 28.93
C GLY A 4 -11.09 12.82 28.89
N ILE A 5 -11.71 12.84 27.71
CA ILE A 5 -13.10 13.28 27.54
C ILE A 5 -13.96 12.25 28.24
N ARG A 6 -14.55 12.63 29.37
CA ARG A 6 -15.54 11.83 30.09
C ARG A 6 -16.94 12.09 29.50
N ASP A 7 -17.63 10.98 29.34
CA ASP A 7 -19.02 10.84 28.92
C ASP A 7 -19.97 11.81 29.64
N SER A 8 -20.72 12.61 28.92
CA SER A 8 -21.95 13.22 29.41
C SER A 8 -23.11 12.77 28.52
N SER A 9 -24.06 12.11 29.11
CA SER A 9 -25.19 11.36 28.54
C SER A 9 -26.23 12.18 27.78
N THR A 10 -25.88 13.27 27.11
CA THR A 10 -26.82 14.14 26.38
C THR A 10 -26.37 14.60 25.00
N SER A 11 -25.27 14.09 24.44
CA SER A 11 -24.92 14.37 23.04
C SER A 11 -25.11 13.15 22.16
N ARG A 12 -26.15 13.11 21.36
CA ARG A 12 -26.24 12.26 20.18
C ARG A 12 -25.10 12.67 19.25
N GLY A 13 -23.97 11.92 19.24
CA GLY A 13 -22.96 12.16 18.23
C GLY A 13 -21.51 11.79 18.58
N LEU A 14 -21.11 11.66 19.82
CA LEU A 14 -19.73 11.30 20.19
C LEU A 14 -19.57 9.87 20.76
N GLY A 15 -20.67 9.13 20.93
CA GLY A 15 -20.65 7.79 21.56
C GLY A 15 -19.86 6.71 20.81
N ASP A 16 -19.50 6.93 19.54
CA ASP A 16 -18.87 5.90 18.69
C ASP A 16 -17.48 6.29 18.14
N VAL A 17 -16.92 7.42 18.50
CA VAL A 17 -15.57 7.81 18.10
C VAL A 17 -14.56 7.23 19.09
N TYR A 18 -14.24 5.96 18.92
CA TYR A 18 -13.26 5.27 19.75
C TYR A 18 -11.88 5.29 19.09
N GLU A 19 -10.85 5.40 19.92
CA GLU A 19 -9.49 5.12 19.51
C GLU A 19 -9.37 3.70 18.93
N ARG A 20 -8.67 3.57 17.84
CA ARG A 20 -8.39 2.31 17.16
C ARG A 20 -6.90 2.11 16.99
N GLN A 21 -6.46 0.89 17.20
CA GLN A 21 -5.11 0.46 16.87
C GLN A 21 -5.20 -0.57 15.74
N LEU A 22 -4.68 -0.22 14.57
CA LEU A 22 -4.74 -1.06 13.39
C LEU A 22 -3.35 -1.20 12.76
N GLN A 23 -2.96 -2.41 12.44
CA GLN A 23 -1.76 -2.68 11.66
C GLN A 23 -2.13 -2.56 10.18
N LEU A 24 -1.63 -1.53 9.50
CA LEU A 24 -2.07 -1.17 8.16
C LEU A 24 -0.88 -1.04 7.22
N GLN A 25 -0.97 -1.68 6.06
CA GLN A 25 0.04 -1.58 5.02
C GLN A 25 -0.02 -0.23 4.30
N LEU A 26 1.16 0.31 4.01
CA LEU A 26 1.34 1.47 3.14
C LEU A 26 2.39 1.12 2.09
N GLU A 27 2.00 1.11 0.83
CA GLU A 27 2.87 0.76 -0.28
C GLU A 27 2.98 1.92 -1.27
N CYS A 28 4.20 2.22 -1.71
CA CYS A 28 4.42 3.14 -2.83
C CYS A 28 3.91 2.51 -4.14
N GLY A 29 3.12 3.23 -4.92
CA GLY A 29 2.69 2.76 -6.24
C GLY A 29 3.84 2.37 -7.19
N GLY A 30 5.03 2.94 -6.96
CA GLY A 30 6.26 2.62 -7.68
C GLY A 30 7.16 1.59 -7.01
N ASN A 31 6.67 0.82 -6.04
CA ASN A 31 7.40 -0.29 -5.45
C ASN A 31 7.78 -1.33 -6.53
N GLY A 32 9.09 -1.59 -6.73
CA GLY A 32 9.61 -2.44 -7.81
C GLY A 32 9.80 -1.71 -9.15
N ARG A 33 9.80 -0.37 -9.21
CA ARG A 33 9.97 0.39 -10.46
C ARG A 33 11.27 0.10 -11.19
N SER A 34 12.33 -0.19 -10.47
CA SER A 34 13.65 -0.48 -11.04
C SER A 34 13.69 -1.71 -11.97
N GLU A 35 12.64 -2.54 -11.94
CA GLU A 35 12.57 -3.75 -12.77
C GLU A 35 11.94 -3.49 -14.16
N PHE A 36 11.42 -2.29 -14.42
CA PHE A 36 10.90 -1.95 -15.75
C PHE A 36 12.02 -1.67 -16.75
N VAL A 37 11.97 -2.32 -17.91
CA VAL A 37 12.94 -2.15 -18.99
C VAL A 37 12.17 -1.82 -20.29
N PRO A 38 12.47 -0.67 -20.96
CA PRO A 38 13.36 0.41 -20.50
C PRO A 38 12.90 1.05 -19.20
N ALA A 39 13.83 1.73 -18.50
CA ALA A 39 13.54 2.32 -17.19
C ALA A 39 12.37 3.31 -17.26
N ALA A 40 11.39 3.13 -16.39
CA ALA A 40 10.26 4.03 -16.26
C ALA A 40 10.62 5.28 -15.46
N SER A 41 9.89 6.37 -15.69
CA SER A 41 10.14 7.65 -15.01
C SER A 41 9.78 7.61 -13.53
N GLY A 42 10.61 8.17 -12.68
CA GLY A 42 10.42 8.31 -11.22
C GLY A 42 11.55 7.68 -10.42
N ASN A 43 11.43 7.71 -9.08
CA ASN A 43 12.41 7.09 -8.17
C ASN A 43 12.48 5.59 -8.41
N GLN A 44 13.68 5.08 -8.66
CA GLN A 44 13.93 3.68 -8.99
C GLN A 44 13.92 2.80 -7.72
N TRP A 45 12.76 2.71 -7.09
CA TRP A 45 12.56 1.81 -5.96
C TRP A 45 12.76 0.35 -6.37
N THR A 46 13.45 -0.41 -5.54
CA THR A 46 13.41 -1.87 -5.55
C THR A 46 12.14 -2.36 -4.84
N THR A 47 12.12 -3.56 -4.31
CA THR A 47 10.91 -4.20 -3.77
C THR A 47 10.55 -3.84 -2.33
N GLY A 48 11.33 -2.99 -1.66
CA GLY A 48 11.17 -2.64 -0.23
C GLY A 48 10.32 -1.39 0.06
N ALA A 49 9.67 -0.78 -0.93
CA ALA A 49 8.88 0.44 -0.73
C ALA A 49 7.49 0.14 -0.12
N ILE A 50 7.45 -0.63 0.94
CA ILE A 50 6.27 -1.09 1.70
C ILE A 50 6.57 -1.06 3.20
N GLY A 51 5.58 -0.77 4.01
CA GLY A 51 5.61 -0.91 5.47
C GLY A 51 4.23 -1.25 6.01
N CYS A 52 4.17 -1.88 7.18
CA CYS A 52 2.91 -2.24 7.83
C CYS A 52 2.97 -1.95 9.34
N PRO A 53 3.11 -0.68 9.72
CA PRO A 53 3.14 -0.29 11.13
C PRO A 53 1.76 -0.40 11.78
N LYS A 54 1.76 -0.41 13.10
CA LYS A 54 0.54 -0.27 13.89
C LYS A 54 0.24 1.21 14.09
N PHE A 55 -0.84 1.69 13.50
CA PHE A 55 -1.33 3.05 13.68
C PHE A 55 -2.35 3.13 14.81
N THR A 56 -2.32 4.24 15.57
CA THR A 56 -3.36 4.63 16.51
C THR A 56 -4.07 5.87 15.99
N GLY A 57 -5.39 5.85 15.99
CA GLY A 57 -6.19 6.94 15.45
C GLY A 57 -7.69 6.73 15.60
N VAL A 58 -8.47 7.53 14.90
CA VAL A 58 -9.93 7.39 14.78
C VAL A 58 -10.30 7.01 13.35
N ARG A 59 -11.40 6.30 13.20
CA ARG A 59 -11.92 5.97 11.85
C ARG A 59 -12.32 7.25 11.12
N LEU A 60 -11.90 7.35 9.87
CA LEU A 60 -12.29 8.47 9.00
C LEU A 60 -13.82 8.59 8.90
N ARG A 61 -14.52 7.48 8.75
CA ARG A 61 -15.99 7.46 8.67
C ARG A 61 -16.68 8.04 9.92
N ASP A 62 -16.09 7.83 11.11
CA ASP A 62 -16.70 8.33 12.35
C ASP A 62 -16.59 9.86 12.40
N VAL A 63 -15.45 10.40 11.96
CA VAL A 63 -15.26 11.86 11.80
C VAL A 63 -16.21 12.43 10.73
N LEU A 64 -16.30 11.78 9.57
CA LEU A 64 -17.18 12.19 8.48
C LEU A 64 -18.67 12.18 8.92
N ASN A 65 -19.11 11.13 9.62
CA ASN A 65 -20.46 11.03 10.14
C ASN A 65 -20.76 12.11 11.18
N TYR A 66 -19.79 12.41 12.05
CA TYR A 66 -19.93 13.49 13.03
C TYR A 66 -20.08 14.87 12.38
N CYS A 67 -19.29 15.16 11.35
CA CYS A 67 -19.36 16.41 10.60
C CYS A 67 -20.62 16.53 9.73
N GLY A 68 -21.25 15.41 9.40
CA GLY A 68 -22.34 15.33 8.44
C GLY A 68 -21.84 15.28 6.99
N VAL A 69 -22.12 14.20 6.29
CA VAL A 69 -21.77 14.01 4.88
C VAL A 69 -23.00 14.25 4.02
N ALA A 70 -22.87 15.10 3.00
CA ALA A 70 -23.95 15.35 2.04
C ALA A 70 -24.29 14.06 1.28
N ARG A 71 -25.59 13.90 0.92
CA ARG A 71 -26.08 12.67 0.27
C ARG A 71 -25.48 12.42 -1.12
N ASP A 72 -25.05 13.46 -1.78
CA ASP A 72 -24.43 13.46 -3.10
C ASP A 72 -22.90 13.38 -3.04
N ALA A 73 -22.33 13.15 -1.86
CA ALA A 73 -20.88 13.00 -1.69
C ALA A 73 -20.38 11.73 -2.39
N VAL A 74 -19.37 11.87 -3.24
CA VAL A 74 -18.76 10.77 -4.00
C VAL A 74 -17.28 10.58 -3.70
N TYR A 75 -16.59 11.60 -3.17
CA TYR A 75 -15.15 11.59 -2.97
C TYR A 75 -14.73 12.34 -1.72
N VAL A 76 -13.60 11.90 -1.12
CA VAL A 76 -12.93 12.61 -0.02
C VAL A 76 -11.50 12.90 -0.45
N GLY A 77 -11.15 14.18 -0.56
CA GLY A 77 -9.79 14.66 -0.81
C GLY A 77 -9.11 15.12 0.47
N TYR A 78 -7.77 15.10 0.48
CA TYR A 78 -6.95 15.63 1.58
C TYR A 78 -5.98 16.69 1.12
N TYR A 79 -5.58 17.55 2.05
CA TYR A 79 -4.49 18.50 1.92
C TYR A 79 -3.53 18.35 3.10
N GLY A 80 -2.23 18.42 2.84
CA GLY A 80 -1.18 18.45 3.83
C GLY A 80 -0.76 19.88 4.18
N ALA A 81 -0.02 20.03 5.27
CA ALA A 81 0.59 21.30 5.67
C ALA A 81 2.02 21.47 5.11
N ASP A 82 2.47 20.56 4.25
CA ASP A 82 3.78 20.62 3.61
C ASP A 82 3.81 21.65 2.48
N THR A 83 5.00 22.20 2.25
CA THR A 83 5.23 23.22 1.22
C THR A 83 5.66 22.56 -0.09
N HIS A 84 5.21 23.08 -1.22
CA HIS A 84 5.66 22.62 -2.53
C HIS A 84 7.17 22.84 -2.70
N THR A 85 7.85 21.89 -3.33
CA THR A 85 9.32 21.92 -3.49
C THR A 85 9.84 23.11 -4.30
N SER A 86 8.98 23.81 -5.06
CA SER A 86 9.33 25.07 -5.73
C SER A 86 9.40 26.26 -4.78
N GLY A 87 8.96 26.11 -3.51
CA GLY A 87 8.83 27.22 -2.56
C GLY A 87 7.61 28.11 -2.80
N ASN A 88 6.76 27.80 -3.78
CA ASN A 88 5.52 28.56 -4.00
C ASN A 88 4.49 28.19 -2.92
N PRO A 89 4.05 29.13 -2.05
CA PRO A 89 3.09 28.86 -0.99
C PRO A 89 1.67 28.58 -1.50
N ASP A 90 1.35 28.99 -2.73
CA ASP A 90 0.04 28.80 -3.35
C ASP A 90 -0.08 27.47 -4.11
N ALA A 91 1.00 26.68 -4.16
CA ALA A 91 1.02 25.39 -4.83
C ALA A 91 0.99 24.24 -3.81
N ASP A 92 -0.01 23.38 -3.94
CA ASP A 92 -0.05 22.13 -3.16
C ASP A 92 1.02 21.15 -3.67
N PRO A 93 1.82 20.52 -2.81
CA PRO A 93 2.77 19.47 -3.23
C PRO A 93 2.07 18.26 -3.80
N ILE A 94 0.99 17.88 -3.13
CA ILE A 94 0.12 16.76 -3.45
C ILE A 94 -1.21 16.91 -2.71
N SER A 95 -2.30 16.73 -3.43
CA SER A 95 -3.65 16.66 -2.87
C SER A 95 -4.41 15.57 -3.59
N ARG A 96 -4.47 14.40 -2.98
CA ARG A 96 -5.18 13.25 -3.52
C ARG A 96 -6.36 12.88 -2.65
N GLY A 97 -7.09 11.85 -3.03
CA GLY A 97 -8.25 11.39 -2.29
C GLY A 97 -8.65 9.98 -2.67
N VAL A 98 -9.76 9.57 -2.11
CA VAL A 98 -10.38 8.26 -2.33
C VAL A 98 -11.89 8.42 -2.51
N PRO A 99 -12.58 7.50 -3.21
CA PRO A 99 -14.04 7.46 -3.23
C PRO A 99 -14.62 7.41 -1.81
N ILE A 100 -15.83 7.94 -1.65
CA ILE A 100 -16.53 7.93 -0.36
C ILE A 100 -16.66 6.50 0.21
N SER A 101 -16.83 5.50 -0.64
CA SER A 101 -16.87 4.09 -0.23
C SER A 101 -15.59 3.66 0.48
N LYS A 102 -14.42 4.03 -0.05
CA LYS A 102 -13.11 3.74 0.55
C LYS A 102 -12.89 4.55 1.84
N ALA A 103 -13.30 5.83 1.85
CA ALA A 103 -13.23 6.67 3.05
C ALA A 103 -14.07 6.12 4.21
N MET A 104 -15.20 5.48 3.91
CA MET A 104 -16.12 4.90 4.90
C MET A 104 -15.74 3.49 5.36
N GLU A 105 -14.67 2.89 4.84
CA GLU A 105 -14.15 1.61 5.34
C GLU A 105 -13.70 1.68 6.79
N ARG A 106 -13.75 0.52 7.47
CA ARG A 106 -13.36 0.41 8.89
C ARG A 106 -11.88 0.68 9.11
N GLU A 107 -11.06 0.43 8.11
CA GLU A 107 -9.61 0.52 8.14
C GLU A 107 -9.08 1.88 7.63
N SER A 108 -9.94 2.76 7.10
CA SER A 108 -9.56 4.14 6.79
C SER A 108 -9.58 4.97 8.06
N ILE A 109 -8.43 5.53 8.45
CA ILE A 109 -8.27 6.23 9.73
C ILE A 109 -7.52 7.56 9.59
N ILE A 110 -7.78 8.46 10.53
CA ILE A 110 -6.91 9.61 10.83
C ILE A 110 -6.05 9.19 12.02
N ALA A 111 -4.75 9.02 11.78
CA ALA A 111 -3.80 8.54 12.77
C ALA A 111 -2.98 9.69 13.37
N TRP A 112 -2.64 9.58 14.67
CA TRP A 112 -1.73 10.47 15.39
C TRP A 112 -0.54 9.75 16.03
N ALA A 113 -0.58 8.40 16.12
CA ALA A 113 0.55 7.62 16.63
C ALA A 113 0.86 6.42 15.70
N MET A 114 2.11 5.99 15.73
CA MET A 114 2.65 4.88 14.95
C MET A 114 3.57 4.03 15.83
N ASN A 115 3.27 2.72 15.91
CA ASN A 115 4.00 1.74 16.74
C ASN A 115 4.06 2.12 18.24
N GLY A 116 3.04 2.81 18.76
CA GLY A 116 2.92 3.20 20.16
C GLY A 116 3.56 4.54 20.52
N GLU A 117 4.14 5.23 19.56
CA GLU A 117 4.77 6.55 19.71
C GLU A 117 4.11 7.57 18.78
N ASP A 118 4.39 8.85 18.96
CA ASP A 118 3.98 9.89 18.03
C ASP A 118 4.47 9.55 16.61
N ILE A 119 3.68 9.92 15.61
CA ILE A 119 4.12 9.74 14.22
C ILE A 119 5.41 10.53 14.00
N PRO A 120 6.52 9.93 13.51
CA PRO A 120 7.72 10.69 13.22
C PRO A 120 7.43 11.84 12.25
N LEU A 121 8.11 12.96 12.44
CA LEU A 121 7.88 14.19 11.65
C LEU A 121 7.86 13.93 10.14
N GLN A 122 8.83 13.18 9.64
CA GLN A 122 8.92 12.78 8.22
C GLN A 122 7.80 11.84 7.75
N ASN A 123 7.10 11.19 8.69
CA ASN A 123 6.00 10.27 8.41
C ASN A 123 4.63 10.93 8.55
N GLY A 124 4.56 12.22 8.90
CA GLY A 124 3.35 13.03 8.84
C GLY A 124 2.80 13.51 10.18
N PHE A 125 3.65 13.66 11.24
CA PHE A 125 3.25 14.29 12.50
C PHE A 125 2.61 15.68 12.25
N PRO A 126 1.55 16.12 12.98
CA PRO A 126 0.89 15.39 14.07
C PRO A 126 -0.22 14.43 13.59
N LEU A 127 -0.78 14.63 12.40
CA LEU A 127 -1.90 13.85 11.90
C LEU A 127 -1.62 13.32 10.50
N ARG A 128 -2.03 12.10 10.27
CA ARG A 128 -1.92 11.43 8.98
C ARG A 128 -3.22 10.74 8.59
N LEU A 129 -3.64 10.93 7.34
CA LEU A 129 -4.66 10.07 6.74
C LEU A 129 -4.02 8.73 6.36
N VAL A 130 -4.69 7.63 6.65
CA VAL A 130 -4.28 6.27 6.25
C VAL A 130 -5.46 5.60 5.55
N CYS A 131 -5.33 5.40 4.24
CA CYS A 131 -6.22 4.62 3.38
C CYS A 131 -5.44 3.43 2.84
N SER A 132 -5.30 2.39 3.67
CA SER A 132 -4.48 1.22 3.40
C SER A 132 -5.03 0.39 2.22
N GLY A 133 -4.14 -0.40 1.57
CA GLY A 133 -4.48 -1.22 0.40
C GLY A 133 -4.44 -0.46 -0.93
N TRP A 134 -4.41 0.87 -0.88
CA TRP A 134 -4.27 1.77 -2.01
C TRP A 134 -2.86 2.39 -2.05
N PRO A 135 -2.45 3.05 -3.15
CA PRO A 135 -1.13 3.68 -3.22
C PRO A 135 -0.89 4.60 -2.03
N GLY A 136 0.29 4.54 -1.42
CA GLY A 136 0.62 5.35 -0.23
C GLY A 136 0.41 6.87 -0.41
N SER A 137 0.28 7.33 -1.66
CA SER A 137 -0.03 8.72 -1.99
C SER A 137 -1.44 9.17 -1.64
N VAL A 138 -2.39 8.26 -1.39
CA VAL A 138 -3.72 8.61 -0.87
C VAL A 138 -3.77 8.62 0.66
N SER A 139 -2.67 8.24 1.31
CA SER A 139 -2.48 8.29 2.76
C SER A 139 -1.69 9.54 3.14
N GLY A 140 -2.39 10.68 3.17
CA GLY A 140 -1.80 12.02 3.30
C GLY A 140 -1.07 12.23 4.61
N LYS A 141 0.17 12.73 4.54
CA LYS A 141 0.98 13.17 5.69
C LYS A 141 0.65 14.61 6.06
N TRP A 142 0.98 15.00 7.32
CA TRP A 142 0.77 16.36 7.82
C TRP A 142 -0.66 16.86 7.55
N LEU A 143 -1.63 15.99 7.79
CA LEU A 143 -3.02 16.24 7.44
C LEU A 143 -3.52 17.56 8.03
N ASN A 144 -3.92 18.47 7.17
CA ASN A 144 -4.43 19.79 7.51
C ASN A 144 -5.92 19.91 7.24
N ARG A 145 -6.38 19.40 6.08
CA ARG A 145 -7.75 19.57 5.65
C ARG A 145 -8.26 18.33 4.90
N LEU A 146 -9.51 17.98 5.17
CA LEU A 146 -10.29 17.04 4.36
C LEU A 146 -11.41 17.81 3.65
N VAL A 147 -11.67 17.44 2.40
CA VAL A 147 -12.77 17.98 1.61
C VAL A 147 -13.65 16.84 1.10
N VAL A 148 -14.94 16.93 1.36
CA VAL A 148 -15.94 16.01 0.82
C VAL A 148 -16.51 16.64 -0.45
N ARG A 149 -16.52 15.87 -1.53
CA ARG A 149 -16.86 16.35 -2.88
C ARG A 149 -18.00 15.53 -3.46
N ASN A 150 -18.86 16.18 -4.25
CA ASN A 150 -19.87 15.54 -5.08
C ASN A 150 -19.34 15.19 -6.50
N GLN A 151 -18.06 15.26 -6.70
CA GLN A 151 -17.33 14.86 -7.90
C GLN A 151 -15.98 14.26 -7.51
N VAL A 152 -15.30 13.61 -8.43
CA VAL A 152 -13.94 13.13 -8.22
C VAL A 152 -13.04 14.30 -7.81
N HIS A 153 -12.18 14.07 -6.82
CA HIS A 153 -11.25 15.10 -6.36
C HIS A 153 -10.29 15.52 -7.49
N ASP A 154 -10.08 16.81 -7.62
CA ASP A 154 -9.29 17.43 -8.69
C ASP A 154 -7.99 18.10 -8.19
N GLY A 155 -7.52 17.69 -7.00
CA GLY A 155 -6.30 18.23 -6.40
C GLY A 155 -5.03 17.80 -7.12
N GLU A 156 -3.90 18.36 -6.69
CA GLU A 156 -2.58 18.15 -7.31
C GLU A 156 -2.22 16.64 -7.34
N LYS A 157 -1.80 16.15 -8.50
CA LYS A 157 -1.45 14.74 -8.78
C LYS A 157 -2.64 13.76 -8.67
N MET A 158 -3.88 14.26 -8.75
CA MET A 158 -5.05 13.40 -8.83
C MET A 158 -5.28 12.89 -10.26
N ALA A 159 -5.00 13.72 -11.26
CA ALA A 159 -5.14 13.38 -12.67
C ALA A 159 -3.89 12.71 -13.26
N ALA A 160 -4.08 12.00 -14.38
CA ALA A 160 -2.99 11.46 -15.18
C ALA A 160 -1.99 12.56 -15.63
N PRO A 161 -0.71 12.24 -15.76
CA PRO A 161 -0.08 10.90 -15.69
C PRO A 161 0.31 10.49 -14.26
N SER A 162 0.00 11.30 -13.24
CA SER A 162 0.36 11.00 -11.86
C SER A 162 -0.48 9.85 -11.29
N TYR A 163 0.17 8.87 -10.69
CA TYR A 163 -0.46 7.70 -10.07
C TYR A 163 -1.54 7.05 -10.95
N SER A 164 -1.22 6.95 -12.25
CA SER A 164 -2.08 6.37 -13.27
C SER A 164 -1.30 5.39 -14.12
N VAL A 165 -1.99 4.41 -14.67
CA VAL A 165 -1.44 3.39 -15.57
C VAL A 165 -2.26 3.34 -16.84
N PRO A 166 -1.67 2.91 -17.99
CA PRO A 166 -2.42 2.72 -19.23
C PRO A 166 -3.61 1.79 -19.01
N GLN A 167 -4.73 2.08 -19.66
CA GLN A 167 -5.93 1.24 -19.63
C GLN A 167 -5.72 -0.08 -20.37
N THR A 168 -4.82 -0.10 -21.35
CA THR A 168 -4.43 -1.28 -22.12
C THR A 168 -2.92 -1.44 -22.12
N HIS A 169 -2.43 -2.64 -22.45
CA HIS A 169 -1.00 -2.88 -22.56
C HIS A 169 -0.37 -2.02 -23.67
N VAL A 170 0.79 -1.48 -23.39
CA VAL A 170 1.56 -0.63 -24.31
C VAL A 170 2.94 -1.21 -24.54
N ALA A 171 3.53 -0.93 -25.69
CA ALA A 171 4.92 -1.32 -25.96
C ALA A 171 5.89 -0.60 -25.01
N PRO A 172 6.97 -1.26 -24.55
CA PRO A 172 7.98 -0.63 -23.72
C PRO A 172 8.56 0.66 -24.35
N GLY A 173 8.64 1.72 -23.57
CA GLY A 173 9.10 3.03 -24.02
C GLY A 173 8.05 3.90 -24.72
N SER A 174 6.82 3.43 -24.87
CA SER A 174 5.74 4.18 -25.51
C SER A 174 5.37 5.47 -24.77
N ARG A 175 4.96 6.48 -25.53
CA ARG A 175 4.23 7.64 -25.00
C ARG A 175 2.75 7.30 -24.93
N VAL A 176 2.13 7.52 -23.77
CA VAL A 176 0.71 7.24 -23.55
C VAL A 176 -0.02 8.57 -23.28
N PRO A 177 -1.06 8.90 -24.06
CA PRO A 177 -1.93 10.06 -23.79
C PRO A 177 -2.61 9.95 -22.41
N ASN A 178 -2.89 11.08 -21.78
CA ASN A 178 -3.49 11.09 -20.44
C ASN A 178 -4.91 10.48 -20.43
N GLU A 179 -5.68 10.66 -21.49
CA GLU A 179 -7.02 10.11 -21.69
C GLU A 179 -7.04 8.58 -21.76
N ASP A 180 -5.92 7.97 -22.14
CA ASP A 180 -5.75 6.51 -22.20
C ASP A 180 -5.23 5.92 -20.87
N MET A 181 -5.11 6.74 -19.85
CA MET A 181 -4.66 6.32 -18.52
C MET A 181 -5.80 6.28 -17.51
N LYS A 182 -5.70 5.38 -16.57
CA LYS A 182 -6.61 5.28 -15.40
C LYS A 182 -5.85 5.48 -14.09
N VAL A 183 -6.48 6.16 -13.16
CA VAL A 183 -5.96 6.35 -11.79
C VAL A 183 -5.87 5.00 -11.09
N ILE A 184 -4.77 4.79 -10.36
CA ILE A 184 -4.56 3.60 -9.56
C ILE A 184 -5.43 3.67 -8.32
N GLU A 185 -6.18 2.60 -8.09
CA GLU A 185 -6.99 2.36 -6.90
C GLU A 185 -6.34 1.29 -6.03
N SER A 186 -6.93 0.11 -5.92
CA SER A 186 -6.38 -1.00 -5.15
C SER A 186 -5.03 -1.49 -5.69
N MET A 187 -4.08 -1.76 -4.79
CA MET A 187 -2.78 -2.32 -5.13
C MET A 187 -2.88 -3.82 -5.42
N PRO A 188 -2.07 -4.36 -6.34
CA PRO A 188 -2.12 -5.78 -6.67
C PRO A 188 -1.54 -6.66 -5.54
N VAL A 189 -1.83 -7.96 -5.61
CA VAL A 189 -1.22 -8.97 -4.74
C VAL A 189 0.30 -9.01 -4.92
N LYS A 190 1.04 -9.04 -3.81
CA LYS A 190 2.51 -9.08 -3.77
C LYS A 190 3.04 -9.92 -2.62
N SER A 191 4.29 -10.34 -2.75
CA SER A 191 5.11 -10.89 -1.68
C SER A 191 6.54 -10.41 -1.77
N ILE A 192 7.25 -10.49 -0.65
CA ILE A 192 8.68 -10.21 -0.53
C ILE A 192 9.33 -11.27 0.35
N VAL A 193 10.43 -11.84 -0.11
CA VAL A 193 11.31 -12.69 0.71
C VAL A 193 12.20 -11.76 1.53
N THR A 194 12.20 -11.93 2.84
CA THR A 194 13.04 -11.15 3.77
C THR A 194 14.20 -11.97 4.32
N PHE A 195 14.16 -13.28 4.18
CA PHE A 195 15.24 -14.20 4.47
C PHE A 195 15.11 -15.44 3.56
N PRO A 196 16.22 -15.94 3.00
CA PRO A 196 17.59 -15.47 3.12
C PRO A 196 17.88 -14.18 2.35
N ARG A 197 19.03 -13.58 2.59
CA ARG A 197 19.56 -12.51 1.73
C ARG A 197 20.17 -13.14 0.47
N SER A 198 20.11 -12.41 -0.63
CA SER A 198 20.82 -12.80 -1.87
C SER A 198 22.33 -12.91 -1.63
N GLY A 199 22.97 -13.84 -2.32
CA GLY A 199 24.43 -14.10 -2.24
C GLY A 199 24.87 -14.91 -1.02
N ILE A 200 23.95 -15.54 -0.28
CA ILE A 200 24.31 -16.44 0.82
C ILE A 200 24.88 -17.75 0.27
N ASN A 201 25.93 -18.26 0.94
CA ASN A 201 26.42 -19.61 0.73
C ASN A 201 25.97 -20.50 1.88
N GLN A 202 25.39 -21.66 1.55
CA GLN A 202 24.92 -22.63 2.53
C GLN A 202 25.26 -24.06 2.07
N ASP A 203 25.51 -24.95 3.01
CA ASP A 203 25.60 -26.38 2.72
C ASP A 203 24.22 -26.87 2.21
N TYR A 204 24.20 -27.37 0.96
CA TYR A 204 22.96 -27.85 0.30
C TYR A 204 22.29 -29.01 1.05
N ARG A 205 23.02 -29.74 1.90
CA ARG A 205 22.51 -30.84 2.74
C ARG A 205 21.63 -30.31 3.89
N GLN A 206 21.74 -29.04 4.24
CA GLN A 206 20.96 -28.42 5.30
C GLN A 206 19.72 -27.75 4.70
N ARG A 207 18.59 -27.92 5.39
CA ARG A 207 17.38 -27.18 5.03
C ARG A 207 17.56 -25.69 5.32
N MET A 208 17.15 -24.86 4.38
CA MET A 208 17.18 -23.41 4.53
C MET A 208 15.80 -22.87 4.91
N PRO A 209 15.66 -22.13 6.01
CA PRO A 209 14.42 -21.41 6.29
C PRO A 209 14.23 -20.28 5.28
N VAL A 210 13.00 -20.09 4.83
CA VAL A 210 12.60 -18.98 3.98
C VAL A 210 11.46 -18.23 4.65
N ARG A 211 11.58 -16.91 4.80
CA ARG A 211 10.58 -16.06 5.42
C ARG A 211 10.31 -14.82 4.59
N GLY A 212 9.11 -14.32 4.72
CA GLY A 212 8.71 -13.11 4.04
C GLY A 212 7.36 -12.59 4.46
N HIS A 213 6.86 -11.63 3.69
CA HIS A 213 5.54 -11.04 3.86
C HIS A 213 4.79 -11.03 2.54
N ALA A 214 3.46 -11.12 2.62
CA ALA A 214 2.57 -11.02 1.48
C ALA A 214 1.38 -10.12 1.80
N TRP A 215 0.84 -9.42 0.79
CA TRP A 215 -0.29 -8.51 0.92
C TRP A 215 -1.05 -8.37 -0.41
N ALA A 216 -2.26 -7.86 -0.38
CA ALA A 216 -3.12 -7.79 -1.58
C ALA A 216 -4.10 -6.63 -1.48
N GLY A 217 -3.66 -5.39 -1.71
CA GLY A 217 -4.55 -4.23 -1.85
C GLY A 217 -5.78 -4.26 -0.93
N ASP A 218 -6.97 -4.27 -1.54
CA ASP A 218 -8.26 -4.39 -0.83
C ASP A 218 -8.65 -5.85 -0.54
N ASP A 219 -7.89 -6.82 -1.06
CA ASP A 219 -8.14 -8.25 -0.90
C ASP A 219 -7.25 -8.87 0.18
N GLN A 220 -7.39 -10.17 0.40
CA GLN A 220 -6.63 -10.93 1.39
C GLN A 220 -5.77 -11.99 0.72
N ILE A 221 -4.67 -12.37 1.36
CA ILE A 221 -3.83 -13.48 0.89
C ILE A 221 -4.56 -14.80 1.16
N SER A 222 -4.69 -15.63 0.15
CA SER A 222 -5.18 -17.00 0.23
C SER A 222 -4.05 -18.03 0.28
N GLY A 223 -2.85 -17.69 -0.21
CA GLY A 223 -1.69 -18.56 -0.17
C GLY A 223 -0.42 -17.88 -0.66
N VAL A 224 0.72 -18.43 -0.23
CA VAL A 224 2.05 -18.07 -0.74
C VAL A 224 2.78 -19.35 -1.08
N PHE A 225 3.46 -19.35 -2.22
CA PHE A 225 4.17 -20.48 -2.76
C PHE A 225 5.62 -20.12 -3.03
N LEU A 226 6.53 -21.06 -2.82
CA LEU A 226 7.95 -20.94 -3.14
C LEU A 226 8.32 -21.84 -4.30
N SER A 227 9.25 -21.38 -5.11
CA SER A 227 9.93 -22.16 -6.13
C SER A 227 11.45 -22.02 -5.97
N ILE A 228 12.20 -23.10 -6.22
CA ILE A 228 13.66 -23.11 -6.28
C ILE A 228 14.18 -23.60 -7.63
N ASP A 229 13.28 -23.75 -8.58
CA ASP A 229 13.51 -24.28 -9.95
C ASP A 229 12.99 -23.33 -11.03
N PHE A 230 13.14 -22.01 -10.79
CA PHE A 230 12.73 -20.93 -11.70
C PHE A 230 11.25 -20.95 -12.06
N GLY A 231 10.39 -21.38 -11.12
CA GLY A 231 8.95 -21.41 -11.28
C GLY A 231 8.41 -22.67 -12.00
N ALA A 232 9.22 -23.68 -12.19
CA ALA A 232 8.75 -24.94 -12.77
C ALA A 232 7.82 -25.69 -11.80
N THR A 233 8.16 -25.68 -10.50
CA THR A 233 7.30 -26.22 -9.45
C THR A 233 7.09 -25.19 -8.33
N TRP A 234 5.98 -25.30 -7.64
CA TRP A 234 5.58 -24.39 -6.56
C TRP A 234 5.15 -25.16 -5.32
N LEU A 235 5.82 -24.88 -4.21
CA LEU A 235 5.56 -25.51 -2.91
C LEU A 235 4.80 -24.53 -2.00
N PRO A 236 3.69 -24.94 -1.37
CA PRO A 236 2.95 -24.07 -0.46
C PRO A 236 3.78 -23.75 0.79
N THR A 237 3.55 -22.57 1.36
CA THR A 237 4.17 -22.13 2.62
C THR A 237 3.14 -22.09 3.75
N ALA A 238 3.62 -22.04 5.00
CA ALA A 238 2.78 -21.65 6.12
C ALA A 238 2.59 -20.12 6.07
N VAL A 239 1.34 -19.68 6.03
CA VAL A 239 0.96 -18.26 6.03
C VAL A 239 0.37 -17.91 7.39
N GLY A 240 0.95 -16.90 8.06
CA GLY A 240 0.47 -16.42 9.36
C GLY A 240 -0.89 -15.71 9.26
N SER A 241 -1.58 -15.60 10.38
CA SER A 241 -2.85 -14.89 10.44
C SER A 241 -2.67 -13.39 10.18
N ALA A 242 -3.58 -12.78 9.42
CA ALA A 242 -3.65 -11.35 9.25
C ALA A 242 -4.11 -10.66 10.54
N ALA A 243 -3.49 -9.55 10.92
CA ALA A 243 -3.97 -8.73 12.03
C ALA A 243 -5.33 -8.07 11.71
N ASN A 244 -5.56 -7.77 10.45
CA ASN A 244 -6.83 -7.33 9.86
C ASN A 244 -6.75 -7.49 8.32
N ARG A 245 -7.84 -7.19 7.62
CA ARG A 245 -7.96 -7.31 6.17
C ARG A 245 -6.85 -6.60 5.38
N LEU A 246 -6.38 -5.45 5.86
CA LEU A 246 -5.40 -4.60 5.18
C LEU A 246 -4.01 -4.64 5.82
N SER A 247 -3.71 -5.65 6.62
CA SER A 247 -2.34 -5.92 7.08
C SER A 247 -1.65 -6.92 6.15
N TRP A 248 -0.33 -6.83 6.06
CA TRP A 248 0.43 -7.93 5.48
C TRP A 248 0.36 -9.18 6.34
N GLN A 249 0.64 -10.34 5.75
CA GLN A 249 0.77 -11.61 6.43
C GLN A 249 2.20 -12.12 6.28
N SER A 250 2.77 -12.63 7.37
CA SER A 250 4.04 -13.34 7.30
C SER A 250 3.85 -14.70 6.64
N PHE A 251 4.87 -15.17 5.94
CA PHE A 251 4.95 -16.55 5.51
C PHE A 251 6.31 -17.15 5.85
N GLU A 252 6.33 -18.46 6.06
CA GLU A 252 7.56 -19.21 6.28
C GLU A 252 7.48 -20.60 5.67
N SER A 253 8.63 -21.12 5.29
CA SER A 253 8.83 -22.48 4.81
C SER A 253 10.27 -22.89 4.96
N TRP A 254 10.55 -24.15 4.64
CA TRP A 254 11.89 -24.70 4.57
C TRP A 254 12.12 -25.29 3.20
N VAL A 255 13.20 -24.90 2.55
CA VAL A 255 13.61 -25.46 1.27
C VAL A 255 14.83 -26.39 1.45
N GLN A 256 14.86 -27.43 0.65
CA GLN A 256 15.99 -28.36 0.55
C GLN A 256 16.48 -28.34 -0.88
N PHE A 257 17.76 -28.04 -1.04
CA PHE A 257 18.38 -28.05 -2.36
C PHE A 257 18.80 -29.48 -2.73
N PRO A 258 18.53 -29.95 -3.96
CA PRO A 258 18.80 -31.33 -4.35
C PRO A 258 20.31 -31.64 -4.50
N GLU A 259 21.10 -30.66 -4.94
CA GLU A 259 22.53 -30.79 -5.23
C GLU A 259 23.26 -29.45 -5.06
N PRO A 260 24.61 -29.42 -5.04
CA PRO A 260 25.34 -28.16 -5.07
C PRO A 260 25.09 -27.38 -6.35
N GLY A 261 24.78 -26.06 -6.23
CA GLY A 261 24.50 -25.23 -7.40
C GLY A 261 24.10 -23.82 -7.04
N TYR A 262 23.74 -23.07 -8.05
CA TYR A 262 23.10 -21.76 -7.93
C TYR A 262 21.60 -21.93 -7.93
N TYR A 263 20.92 -21.31 -6.97
CA TYR A 263 19.47 -21.34 -6.83
C TYR A 263 18.90 -19.94 -6.66
N GLU A 264 17.76 -19.69 -7.25
CA GLU A 264 16.91 -18.56 -6.93
C GLU A 264 15.68 -19.05 -6.15
N ILE A 265 15.38 -18.39 -5.02
CA ILE A 265 14.19 -18.67 -4.25
C ILE A 265 13.14 -17.65 -4.66
N TRP A 266 12.12 -18.09 -5.38
CA TRP A 266 11.03 -17.26 -5.83
C TRP A 266 9.82 -17.39 -4.90
N ALA A 267 9.19 -16.26 -4.58
CA ALA A 267 7.92 -16.26 -3.84
C ALA A 267 6.79 -15.72 -4.72
N ARG A 268 5.67 -16.41 -4.70
CA ARG A 268 4.43 -16.06 -5.40
C ARG A 268 3.25 -16.08 -4.45
N ALA A 269 2.66 -14.91 -4.18
CA ALA A 269 1.43 -14.80 -3.44
C ALA A 269 0.20 -14.92 -4.36
N MET A 270 -0.89 -15.41 -3.79
CA MET A 270 -2.22 -15.48 -4.40
C MET A 270 -3.23 -14.87 -3.44
N ASP A 271 -4.19 -14.11 -3.97
CA ASP A 271 -5.27 -13.51 -3.18
C ASP A 271 -6.54 -14.39 -3.15
N ASN A 272 -7.52 -13.95 -2.38
CA ASN A 272 -8.80 -14.65 -2.20
C ASN A 272 -9.70 -14.65 -3.46
N LEU A 273 -9.35 -13.90 -4.49
CA LEU A 273 -10.01 -13.90 -5.79
C LEU A 273 -9.28 -14.82 -6.80
N GLY A 274 -8.22 -15.52 -6.36
CA GLY A 274 -7.43 -16.40 -7.21
C GLY A 274 -6.42 -15.69 -8.11
N ARG A 275 -6.22 -14.37 -7.97
CA ARG A 275 -5.20 -13.64 -8.72
C ARG A 275 -3.83 -13.91 -8.09
N SER A 276 -2.86 -14.22 -8.92
CA SER A 276 -1.47 -14.52 -8.49
C SER A 276 -0.50 -13.50 -9.04
N GLN A 277 0.64 -13.37 -8.38
CA GLN A 277 1.78 -12.65 -8.93
C GLN A 277 2.25 -13.31 -10.24
N PRO A 278 2.50 -12.53 -11.31
CA PRO A 278 3.16 -13.02 -12.50
C PRO A 278 4.63 -13.27 -12.24
N MET A 279 5.27 -14.12 -13.01
CA MET A 279 6.70 -14.40 -12.86
C MET A 279 7.59 -13.22 -13.25
N VAL A 280 7.13 -12.40 -14.17
CA VAL A 280 7.83 -11.21 -14.68
C VAL A 280 6.94 -9.98 -14.56
N VAL A 281 7.52 -8.80 -14.74
CA VAL A 281 6.77 -7.52 -14.73
C VAL A 281 5.55 -7.62 -15.65
N PRO A 282 4.34 -7.32 -15.17
CA PRO A 282 3.08 -7.63 -15.87
C PRO A 282 2.79 -6.77 -17.11
N GLY A 283 3.65 -5.85 -17.43
CA GLY A 283 3.54 -4.93 -18.56
C GLY A 283 4.29 -3.64 -18.27
N TRP A 284 4.78 -3.01 -19.32
CA TRP A 284 5.46 -1.74 -19.17
C TRP A 284 4.47 -0.58 -19.05
N ASN A 285 4.80 0.42 -18.22
CA ASN A 285 4.08 1.69 -18.21
C ASN A 285 5.04 2.85 -17.94
N PRO A 286 4.71 4.09 -18.40
CA PRO A 286 5.64 5.22 -18.37
C PRO A 286 6.14 5.62 -16.98
N ARG A 287 5.39 5.28 -15.94
CA ARG A 287 5.68 5.63 -14.54
C ARG A 287 6.15 4.45 -13.70
N GLY A 288 6.19 3.24 -14.25
CA GLY A 288 6.62 2.04 -13.54
C GLY A 288 5.82 1.78 -12.27
N TYR A 289 4.52 1.90 -12.35
CA TYR A 289 3.61 1.59 -11.24
C TYR A 289 3.12 0.15 -11.32
N LEU A 290 2.67 -0.36 -10.17
CA LEU A 290 1.99 -1.64 -10.02
C LEU A 290 2.84 -2.87 -10.44
N ASN A 291 4.16 -2.79 -10.39
CA ASN A 291 4.96 -4.00 -10.50
C ASN A 291 4.59 -4.95 -9.37
N ASN A 292 4.16 -6.15 -9.73
CA ASN A 292 3.87 -7.23 -8.80
C ASN A 292 4.48 -8.56 -9.25
N ALA A 293 5.59 -8.52 -9.98
CA ALA A 293 6.33 -9.73 -10.32
C ALA A 293 6.70 -10.52 -9.05
N CYS A 294 6.87 -11.85 -9.19
CA CYS A 294 7.37 -12.69 -8.12
C CYS A 294 8.69 -12.13 -7.59
N HIS A 295 8.83 -12.06 -6.26
CA HIS A 295 10.09 -11.67 -5.64
C HIS A 295 11.09 -12.82 -5.69
N ARG A 296 12.35 -12.50 -5.97
CA ARG A 296 13.46 -13.45 -6.03
C ARG A 296 14.73 -12.88 -5.40
#